data_d6905afb9d9bf04d542537a1d728e19f
#
_entry.id   d6905afb9d9bf04d542537a1d728e19f
#
_cell.length_a   1.000
_cell.length_b   1.000
_cell.length_c   1.000
_cell.angle_alpha   90.00
_cell.angle_beta   90.00
_cell.angle_gamma   90.00
#
_symmetry.space_group_name_H-M   'P 1'
#
loop_
_entity.id
_entity.type
_entity.pdbx_description
1 polymer ?
#
loop_
_entity_poly.entity_id
_entity_poly.type
_entity_poly.pdbx_seq_one_letter_code
_entity_poly.pdbx_strand_id
1 'polypeptide(L)'
;MDKKSALPLREVVLFGVLGALTFALQVVMGPLPNIEPVSLLVLLFGAVFGWKGLYPVYVFVVMEILFYGLGLWNVNYLYIWAVPALAGVTLRKMDTALGWAMVSGVFGLAFGALCGIVDIFIGGWGYAAAKWVSGIPFDILHCAGNFGIALIMFKPLRRVLDRLYHRMK
;
A
#
# COMPACT_ATOMS: atom_id res chain seq x y z
N MET A 1 -6.56 -5.41 34.10
CA MET A 1 -6.55 -4.49 32.93
C MET A 1 -5.12 -4.46 32.40
N ASP A 2 -4.86 -5.26 31.34
CA ASP A 2 -3.55 -5.25 30.68
C ASP A 2 -3.29 -3.86 30.09
N LYS A 3 -2.24 -3.19 30.54
CA LYS A 3 -1.73 -1.98 29.90
C LYS A 3 -1.31 -2.41 28.48
N LYS A 4 -2.19 -2.18 27.49
CA LYS A 4 -1.77 -2.18 26.07
C LYS A 4 -0.59 -1.21 26.02
N SER A 5 0.63 -1.75 25.92
CA SER A 5 1.83 -0.92 25.92
C SER A 5 1.75 0.01 24.70
N ALA A 6 1.79 1.32 24.97
CA ALA A 6 1.92 2.32 23.92
C ALA A 6 3.13 1.97 23.03
N LEU A 7 3.06 2.33 21.75
CA LEU A 7 4.20 2.16 20.86
C LEU A 7 5.41 2.90 21.44
N PRO A 8 6.60 2.28 21.46
CA PRO A 8 7.81 2.98 21.88
C PRO A 8 8.11 4.14 20.90
N LEU A 9 8.63 5.23 21.43
CA LEU A 9 8.90 6.46 20.65
C LEU A 9 9.68 6.17 19.35
N ARG A 10 10.64 5.25 19.39
CA ARG A 10 11.41 4.84 18.20
C ARG A 10 10.54 4.27 17.09
N GLU A 11 9.54 3.45 17.42
CA GLU A 11 8.58 2.91 16.44
C GLU A 11 7.67 4.01 15.91
N VAL A 12 7.21 4.93 16.75
CA VAL A 12 6.36 6.07 16.33
C VAL A 12 7.10 6.92 15.28
N VAL A 13 8.37 7.26 15.57
CA VAL A 13 9.21 8.03 14.64
C VAL A 13 9.45 7.24 13.34
N LEU A 14 9.80 5.96 13.44
CA LEU A 14 10.02 5.12 12.25
C LEU A 14 8.78 5.07 11.35
N PHE A 15 7.62 4.79 11.92
CA PHE A 15 6.39 4.67 11.15
C PHE A 15 5.93 6.01 10.55
N GLY A 16 6.14 7.11 11.29
CA GLY A 16 5.90 8.45 10.78
C GLY A 16 6.77 8.77 9.56
N VAL A 17 8.09 8.50 9.66
CA VAL A 17 9.03 8.72 8.55
C VAL A 17 8.72 7.84 7.35
N LEU A 18 8.41 6.55 7.57
CA LEU A 18 8.08 5.62 6.48
C LEU A 18 6.78 6.01 5.76
N GLY A 19 5.75 6.43 6.49
CA GLY A 19 4.51 6.91 5.87
C GLY A 19 4.73 8.20 5.07
N ALA A 20 5.46 9.16 5.62
CA ALA A 20 5.81 10.40 4.93
C ALA A 20 6.70 10.16 3.69
N LEU A 21 7.65 9.21 3.77
CA LEU A 21 8.46 8.80 2.62
C LEU A 21 7.61 8.16 1.53
N THR A 22 6.65 7.31 1.91
CA THR A 22 5.72 6.69 0.96
C THR A 22 4.94 7.77 0.19
N PHE A 23 4.40 8.76 0.90
CA PHE A 23 3.71 9.90 0.31
C PHE A 23 4.65 10.70 -0.62
N ALA A 24 5.86 11.05 -0.17
CA ALA A 24 6.80 11.81 -0.98
C ALA A 24 7.16 11.09 -2.28
N LEU A 25 7.37 9.77 -2.22
CA LEU A 25 7.67 8.97 -3.40
C LEU A 25 6.49 8.90 -4.38
N GLN A 26 5.26 8.82 -3.88
CA GLN A 26 4.07 8.89 -4.74
C GLN A 26 3.98 10.24 -5.45
N VAL A 27 4.17 11.36 -4.73
CA VAL A 27 4.14 12.70 -5.32
C VAL A 27 5.22 12.86 -6.40
N VAL A 28 6.44 12.43 -6.13
CA VAL A 28 7.56 12.52 -7.09
C VAL A 28 7.31 11.66 -8.34
N MET A 29 6.69 10.49 -8.18
CA MET A 29 6.37 9.60 -9.29
C MET A 29 5.01 9.88 -9.94
N GLY A 30 4.26 10.86 -9.45
CA GLY A 30 2.96 11.26 -10.00
C GLY A 30 2.90 11.49 -11.52
N PRO A 31 3.98 11.97 -12.20
CA PRO A 31 4.01 12.06 -13.66
C PRO A 31 3.97 10.70 -14.38
N LEU A 32 4.23 9.59 -13.69
CA LEU A 32 4.18 8.23 -14.23
C LEU A 32 2.86 7.57 -13.79
N PRO A 33 1.80 7.59 -14.61
CA PRO A 33 0.49 7.11 -14.17
C PRO A 33 0.55 5.62 -13.80
N ASN A 34 0.07 5.29 -12.60
CA ASN A 34 -0.01 3.92 -12.07
C ASN A 34 1.35 3.17 -11.98
N ILE A 35 2.47 3.88 -12.03
CA ILE A 35 3.81 3.34 -11.76
C ILE A 35 4.31 4.01 -10.49
N GLU A 36 4.08 3.37 -9.36
CA GLU A 36 4.38 3.95 -8.05
C GLU A 36 4.91 2.88 -7.06
N PRO A 37 5.76 3.25 -6.10
CA PRO A 37 6.31 2.31 -5.14
C PRO A 37 5.37 2.04 -3.95
N VAL A 38 4.20 2.68 -3.88
CA VAL A 38 3.30 2.60 -2.71
C VAL A 38 2.89 1.17 -2.42
N SER A 39 2.42 0.43 -3.43
CA SER A 39 2.01 -0.98 -3.28
C SER A 39 3.15 -1.84 -2.73
N LEU A 40 4.37 -1.65 -3.24
CA LEU A 40 5.57 -2.32 -2.76
C LEU A 40 5.84 -2.00 -1.29
N LEU A 41 5.83 -0.72 -0.91
CA LEU A 41 6.15 -0.27 0.45
C LEU A 41 5.10 -0.76 1.45
N VAL A 42 3.84 -0.69 1.09
CA VAL A 42 2.74 -1.17 1.94
C VAL A 42 2.83 -2.69 2.16
N LEU A 43 3.12 -3.48 1.13
CA LEU A 43 3.41 -4.92 1.25
C LEU A 43 4.58 -5.17 2.19
N LEU A 44 5.68 -4.41 2.05
CA LEU A 44 6.86 -4.50 2.89
C LEU A 44 6.54 -4.18 4.35
N PHE A 45 5.74 -3.15 4.62
CA PHE A 45 5.35 -2.81 5.98
C PHE A 45 4.59 -3.94 6.66
N GLY A 46 3.65 -4.58 5.96
CA GLY A 46 2.97 -5.77 6.45
C GLY A 46 3.92 -6.95 6.69
N ALA A 47 4.82 -7.22 5.75
CA ALA A 47 5.74 -8.34 5.82
C ALA A 47 6.79 -8.20 6.94
N VAL A 48 7.28 -6.98 7.21
CA VAL A 48 8.34 -6.71 8.20
C VAL A 48 7.76 -6.43 9.58
N PHE A 49 6.77 -5.56 9.67
CA PHE A 49 6.23 -5.07 10.95
C PHE A 49 4.98 -5.83 11.42
N GLY A 50 4.44 -6.74 10.59
CA GLY A 50 3.19 -7.42 10.86
C GLY A 50 2.04 -6.41 10.95
N TRP A 51 1.14 -6.58 11.92
CA TRP A 51 0.02 -5.67 12.14
C TRP A 51 0.41 -4.22 12.40
N LYS A 52 1.62 -4.00 12.97
CA LYS A 52 2.14 -2.64 13.15
C LYS A 52 2.45 -1.94 11.82
N GLY A 53 2.57 -2.68 10.73
CA GLY A 53 2.72 -2.12 9.38
C GLY A 53 1.56 -1.25 8.92
N LEU A 54 0.39 -1.35 9.55
CA LEU A 54 -0.74 -0.46 9.29
C LEU A 54 -0.48 0.99 9.75
N TYR A 55 0.39 1.22 10.74
CA TYR A 55 0.69 2.59 11.18
C TYR A 55 1.30 3.45 10.06
N PRO A 56 2.43 3.07 9.41
CA PRO A 56 2.96 3.86 8.30
C PRO A 56 1.98 3.96 7.11
N VAL A 57 1.14 2.95 6.87
CA VAL A 57 0.10 3.00 5.84
C VAL A 57 -0.89 4.13 6.12
N TYR A 58 -1.41 4.22 7.35
CA TYR A 58 -2.38 5.27 7.67
C TYR A 58 -1.74 6.65 7.88
N VAL A 59 -0.46 6.72 8.23
CA VAL A 59 0.29 7.99 8.13
C VAL A 59 0.32 8.46 6.68
N PHE A 60 0.63 7.59 5.73
CA PHE A 60 0.57 7.89 4.30
C PHE A 60 -0.82 8.38 3.87
N VAL A 61 -1.89 7.67 4.23
CA VAL A 61 -3.29 8.06 3.91
C VAL A 61 -3.63 9.44 4.48
N VAL A 62 -3.21 9.72 5.71
CA VAL A 62 -3.42 11.05 6.33
C VAL A 62 -2.66 12.14 5.56
N MET A 63 -1.42 11.89 5.14
CA MET A 63 -0.64 12.83 4.33
C MET A 63 -1.33 13.14 2.99
N GLU A 64 -1.91 12.11 2.34
CA GLU A 64 -2.71 12.27 1.13
C GLU A 64 -3.90 13.23 1.35
N ILE A 65 -4.65 13.01 2.44
CA ILE A 65 -5.80 13.85 2.79
C ILE A 65 -5.37 15.28 3.08
N LEU A 66 -4.27 15.47 3.81
CA LEU A 66 -3.77 16.80 4.17
C LEU A 66 -3.28 17.58 2.94
N PHE A 67 -2.70 16.90 1.97
CA PHE A 67 -2.10 17.54 0.79
C PHE A 67 -3.12 17.79 -0.33
N TYR A 68 -3.96 16.80 -0.64
CA TYR A 68 -4.91 16.87 -1.77
C TYR A 68 -6.32 17.26 -1.34
N GLY A 69 -6.58 17.34 -0.03
CA GLY A 69 -7.90 17.66 0.51
C GLY A 69 -8.83 16.45 0.60
N LEU A 70 -10.03 16.70 1.15
CA LEU A 70 -11.06 15.68 1.30
C LEU A 70 -11.84 15.49 -0.01
N GLY A 71 -12.00 14.25 -0.41
CA GLY A 71 -12.81 13.85 -1.56
C GLY A 71 -13.32 12.41 -1.41
N LEU A 72 -14.22 11.97 -2.29
CA LEU A 72 -14.79 10.63 -2.25
C LEU A 72 -13.73 9.53 -2.42
N TRP A 73 -12.63 9.83 -3.09
CA TRP A 73 -11.50 8.92 -3.24
C TRP A 73 -10.83 8.54 -1.91
N ASN A 74 -10.91 9.41 -0.90
CA ASN A 74 -10.36 9.11 0.43
C ASN A 74 -11.05 7.91 1.08
N VAL A 75 -12.35 7.69 0.81
CA VAL A 75 -13.07 6.52 1.30
C VAL A 75 -12.43 5.23 0.78
N ASN A 76 -12.03 5.22 -0.50
CA ASN A 76 -11.27 4.11 -1.07
C ASN A 76 -9.94 3.90 -0.33
N TYR A 77 -9.19 4.95 -0.04
CA TYR A 77 -7.88 4.87 0.59
C TYR A 77 -7.93 4.33 2.03
N LEU A 78 -9.06 4.48 2.73
CA LEU A 78 -9.23 3.92 4.08
C LEU A 78 -9.14 2.39 4.10
N TYR A 79 -9.52 1.69 3.04
CA TYR A 79 -9.50 0.23 3.02
C TYR A 79 -8.57 -0.37 1.95
N ILE A 80 -8.41 0.26 0.80
CA ILE A 80 -7.63 -0.29 -0.31
C ILE A 80 -6.19 -0.59 0.12
N TRP A 81 -5.55 0.35 0.81
CA TRP A 81 -4.16 0.18 1.26
C TRP A 81 -4.00 -0.82 2.40
N ALA A 82 -5.08 -1.12 3.13
CA ALA A 82 -5.06 -2.23 4.08
C ALA A 82 -4.94 -3.60 3.39
N VAL A 83 -5.42 -3.76 2.16
CA VAL A 83 -5.37 -5.04 1.42
C VAL A 83 -3.94 -5.52 1.21
N PRO A 84 -3.03 -4.77 0.56
CA PRO A 84 -1.64 -5.19 0.41
C PRO A 84 -0.90 -5.27 1.75
N ALA A 85 -1.21 -4.42 2.73
CA ALA A 85 -0.62 -4.54 4.07
C ALA A 85 -0.95 -5.89 4.71
N LEU A 86 -2.23 -6.31 4.66
CA LEU A 86 -2.68 -7.60 5.19
C LEU A 86 -2.11 -8.78 4.39
N ALA A 87 -1.98 -8.66 3.07
CA ALA A 87 -1.26 -9.63 2.25
C ALA A 87 0.19 -9.78 2.72
N GLY A 88 0.86 -8.66 3.01
CA GLY A 88 2.21 -8.65 3.61
C GLY A 88 2.27 -9.41 4.95
N VAL A 89 1.29 -9.16 5.84
CA VAL A 89 1.21 -9.86 7.14
C VAL A 89 1.02 -11.37 6.97
N THR A 90 0.08 -11.76 6.13
CA THR A 90 -0.30 -13.18 5.96
C THR A 90 0.78 -13.98 5.24
N LEU A 91 1.42 -13.38 4.25
CA LEU A 91 2.42 -14.01 3.39
C LEU A 91 3.87 -13.76 3.87
N ARG A 92 4.07 -13.24 5.08
CA ARG A 92 5.41 -12.86 5.58
C ARG A 92 6.47 -13.97 5.56
N LYS A 93 6.05 -15.25 5.52
CA LYS A 93 6.94 -16.42 5.41
C LYS A 93 7.40 -16.68 3.98
N MET A 94 6.77 -16.05 2.99
CA MET A 94 7.15 -16.19 1.59
C MET A 94 8.53 -15.54 1.35
N ASP A 95 9.43 -16.27 0.72
CA ASP A 95 10.82 -15.80 0.47
C ASP A 95 11.19 -15.72 -1.02
N THR A 96 10.22 -15.75 -1.93
CA THR A 96 10.49 -15.64 -3.35
C THR A 96 10.19 -14.23 -3.87
N ALA A 97 11.11 -13.63 -4.64
CA ALA A 97 10.88 -12.33 -5.27
C ALA A 97 9.70 -12.39 -6.25
N LEU A 98 9.60 -13.49 -7.01
CA LEU A 98 8.50 -13.71 -7.95
C LEU A 98 7.16 -13.76 -7.22
N GLY A 99 7.06 -14.46 -6.09
CA GLY A 99 5.83 -14.50 -5.30
C GLY A 99 5.36 -13.11 -4.86
N TRP A 100 6.27 -12.28 -4.35
CA TRP A 100 5.95 -10.91 -3.98
C TRP A 100 5.58 -10.02 -5.17
N ALA A 101 6.24 -10.23 -6.32
CA ALA A 101 5.90 -9.56 -7.55
C ALA A 101 4.49 -9.93 -8.02
N MET A 102 4.12 -11.21 -7.95
CA MET A 102 2.77 -11.67 -8.29
C MET A 102 1.71 -11.07 -7.37
N VAL A 103 1.94 -11.05 -6.06
CA VAL A 103 1.01 -10.44 -5.09
C VAL A 103 0.82 -8.95 -5.37
N SER A 104 1.92 -8.23 -5.63
CA SER A 104 1.90 -6.80 -5.95
C SER A 104 1.17 -6.54 -7.27
N GLY A 105 1.46 -7.34 -8.31
CA GLY A 105 0.82 -7.23 -9.62
C GLY A 105 -0.69 -7.52 -9.56
N VAL A 106 -1.10 -8.59 -8.87
CA VAL A 106 -2.52 -8.93 -8.67
C VAL A 106 -3.26 -7.82 -7.94
N PHE A 107 -2.63 -7.21 -6.92
CA PHE A 107 -3.23 -6.05 -6.27
C PHE A 107 -3.42 -4.88 -7.23
N GLY A 108 -2.41 -4.57 -8.07
CA GLY A 108 -2.52 -3.52 -9.08
C GLY A 108 -3.65 -3.79 -10.09
N LEU A 109 -3.79 -5.04 -10.54
CA LEU A 109 -4.86 -5.45 -11.44
C LEU A 109 -6.25 -5.37 -10.80
N ALA A 110 -6.36 -5.60 -9.49
CA ALA A 110 -7.60 -5.54 -8.75
C ALA A 110 -7.97 -4.11 -8.28
N PHE A 111 -7.09 -3.14 -8.45
CA PHE A 111 -7.23 -1.81 -7.83
C PHE A 111 -8.51 -1.09 -8.27
N GLY A 112 -8.79 -1.04 -9.56
CA GLY A 112 -10.01 -0.44 -10.10
C GLY A 112 -11.29 -1.14 -9.61
N ALA A 113 -11.28 -2.48 -9.56
CA ALA A 113 -12.39 -3.27 -9.01
C ALA A 113 -12.62 -2.98 -7.51
N LEU A 114 -11.55 -2.82 -6.74
CA LEU A 114 -11.64 -2.44 -5.33
C LEU A 114 -12.21 -1.03 -5.16
N CYS A 115 -11.81 -0.06 -6.00
CA CYS A 115 -12.43 1.27 -6.04
C CYS A 115 -13.92 1.21 -6.38
N GLY A 116 -14.33 0.27 -7.23
CA GLY A 116 -15.72 0.04 -7.61
C GLY A 116 -16.66 -0.22 -6.43
N ILE A 117 -16.14 -0.65 -5.28
CA ILE A 117 -16.97 -0.87 -4.08
C ILE A 117 -17.65 0.45 -3.66
N VAL A 118 -16.93 1.55 -3.61
CA VAL A 118 -17.50 2.88 -3.28
C VAL A 118 -18.36 3.38 -4.43
N ASP A 119 -17.96 3.12 -5.68
CA ASP A 119 -18.71 3.54 -6.86
C ASP A 119 -20.11 2.91 -6.92
N ILE A 120 -20.31 1.69 -6.39
CA ILE A 120 -21.63 1.06 -6.24
C ILE A 120 -22.57 1.91 -5.39
N PHE A 121 -22.07 2.48 -4.29
CA PHE A 121 -22.85 3.33 -3.40
C PHE A 121 -23.12 4.72 -3.98
N ILE A 122 -22.29 5.20 -4.91
CA ILE A 122 -22.44 6.51 -5.56
C ILE A 122 -23.44 6.44 -6.72
N GLY A 123 -23.32 5.46 -7.60
CA GLY A 123 -24.08 5.42 -8.87
C GLY A 123 -24.68 4.05 -9.19
N GLY A 124 -24.62 3.09 -8.27
CA GLY A 124 -25.13 1.74 -8.45
C GLY A 124 -24.20 0.85 -9.28
N TRP A 125 -24.62 -0.40 -9.47
CA TRP A 125 -23.83 -1.44 -10.14
C TRP A 125 -23.44 -1.11 -11.58
N GLY A 126 -24.36 -0.49 -12.36
CA GLY A 126 -24.09 -0.11 -13.75
C GLY A 126 -22.97 0.94 -13.85
N TYR A 127 -23.01 1.95 -12.99
CA TYR A 127 -21.97 2.99 -12.90
C TYR A 127 -20.61 2.39 -12.51
N ALA A 128 -20.57 1.59 -11.46
CA ALA A 128 -19.35 0.95 -10.99
C ALA A 128 -18.73 0.03 -12.06
N ALA A 129 -19.55 -0.79 -12.74
CA ALA A 129 -19.08 -1.66 -13.80
C ALA A 129 -18.53 -0.88 -15.00
N ALA A 130 -19.25 0.16 -15.46
CA ALA A 130 -18.79 0.99 -16.57
C ALA A 130 -17.46 1.70 -16.25
N LYS A 131 -17.33 2.24 -15.04
CA LYS A 131 -16.12 2.92 -14.58
C LYS A 131 -14.94 1.96 -14.46
N TRP A 132 -15.15 0.76 -13.89
CA TRP A 132 -14.12 -0.26 -13.80
C TRP A 132 -13.66 -0.72 -15.18
N VAL A 133 -14.59 -1.03 -16.09
CA VAL A 133 -14.24 -1.44 -17.47
C VAL A 133 -13.42 -0.38 -18.18
N SER A 134 -13.78 0.90 -18.05
CA SER A 134 -13.00 2.01 -18.62
C SER A 134 -11.62 2.16 -17.97
N GLY A 135 -11.46 1.71 -16.72
CA GLY A 135 -10.22 1.73 -15.95
C GLY A 135 -9.26 0.56 -16.23
N ILE A 136 -9.70 -0.51 -16.90
CA ILE A 136 -8.88 -1.72 -17.14
C ILE A 136 -7.48 -1.41 -17.74
N PRO A 137 -7.32 -0.51 -18.72
CA PRO A 137 -5.98 -0.18 -19.23
C PRO A 137 -5.05 0.36 -18.14
N PHE A 138 -5.57 1.14 -17.20
CA PHE A 138 -4.80 1.65 -16.06
C PHE A 138 -4.49 0.56 -15.05
N ASP A 139 -5.41 -0.37 -14.80
CA ASP A 139 -5.18 -1.53 -13.93
C ASP A 139 -4.08 -2.45 -14.50
N ILE A 140 -4.03 -2.62 -15.84
CA ILE A 140 -2.96 -3.39 -16.51
C ILE A 140 -1.60 -2.69 -16.32
N LEU A 141 -1.52 -1.38 -16.48
CA LEU A 141 -0.30 -0.61 -16.23
C LEU A 141 0.12 -0.70 -14.77
N HIS A 142 -0.83 -0.59 -13.86
CA HIS A 142 -0.60 -0.73 -12.41
C HIS A 142 -0.09 -2.13 -12.06
N CYS A 143 -0.67 -3.17 -12.66
CA CYS A 143 -0.21 -4.55 -12.51
C CYS A 143 1.25 -4.69 -12.98
N ALA A 144 1.57 -4.22 -14.18
CA ALA A 144 2.92 -4.35 -14.76
C ALA A 144 3.95 -3.56 -13.95
N GLY A 145 3.64 -2.32 -13.58
CA GLY A 145 4.51 -1.48 -12.75
C GLY A 145 4.79 -2.09 -11.38
N ASN A 146 3.72 -2.49 -10.68
CA ASN A 146 3.80 -3.13 -9.37
C ASN A 146 4.58 -4.44 -9.42
N PHE A 147 4.33 -5.28 -10.43
CA PHE A 147 5.05 -6.53 -10.62
C PHE A 147 6.55 -6.27 -10.81
N GLY A 148 6.91 -5.37 -11.75
CA GLY A 148 8.30 -5.07 -12.07
C GLY A 148 9.07 -4.48 -10.89
N ILE A 149 8.47 -3.48 -10.21
CA ILE A 149 9.09 -2.83 -9.06
C ILE A 149 9.27 -3.84 -7.91
N ALA A 150 8.24 -4.64 -7.60
CA ALA A 150 8.33 -5.62 -6.52
C ALA A 150 9.32 -6.74 -6.83
N LEU A 151 9.42 -7.21 -8.08
CA LEU A 151 10.36 -8.23 -8.49
C LEU A 151 11.81 -7.85 -8.18
N ILE A 152 12.14 -6.59 -8.44
CA ILE A 152 13.52 -6.07 -8.28
C ILE A 152 13.77 -5.61 -6.84
N MET A 153 12.84 -4.86 -6.25
CA MET A 153 13.10 -4.07 -5.05
C MET A 153 12.62 -4.73 -3.75
N PHE A 154 11.68 -5.68 -3.79
CA PHE A 154 11.09 -6.20 -2.55
C PHE A 154 12.13 -6.84 -1.64
N LYS A 155 12.94 -7.79 -2.14
CA LYS A 155 13.93 -8.49 -1.30
C LYS A 155 15.06 -7.59 -0.79
N PRO A 156 15.67 -6.71 -1.59
CA PRO A 156 16.63 -5.73 -1.09
C PRO A 156 16.08 -4.84 0.02
N LEU A 157 14.91 -4.24 -0.21
CA LEU A 157 14.30 -3.33 0.77
C LEU A 157 13.84 -4.07 2.03
N ARG A 158 13.29 -5.27 1.90
CA ARG A 158 12.94 -6.11 3.05
C ARG A 158 14.15 -6.34 3.95
N ARG A 159 15.31 -6.71 3.39
CA ARG A 159 16.53 -6.93 4.17
C ARG A 159 16.98 -5.67 4.91
N VAL A 160 16.85 -4.50 4.29
CA VAL A 160 17.19 -3.23 4.92
C VAL A 160 16.24 -2.94 6.08
N LEU A 161 14.93 -3.03 5.86
CA LEU A 161 13.92 -2.76 6.87
C LEU A 161 14.00 -3.76 8.04
N ASP A 162 14.19 -5.05 7.77
CA ASP A 162 14.37 -6.07 8.81
C ASP A 162 15.57 -5.73 9.70
N ARG A 163 16.72 -5.38 9.10
CA ARG A 163 17.94 -5.00 9.87
C ARG A 163 17.72 -3.76 10.72
N LEU A 164 17.08 -2.73 10.15
CA LEU A 164 16.78 -1.49 10.88
C LEU A 164 15.84 -1.77 12.06
N TYR A 165 14.78 -2.53 11.82
CA TYR A 165 13.79 -2.82 12.84
C TYR A 165 14.33 -3.72 13.96
N HIS A 166 15.18 -4.71 13.62
CA HIS A 166 15.84 -5.55 14.63
C HIS A 166 16.81 -4.77 15.52
N ARG A 167 17.50 -3.75 14.99
CA ARG A 167 18.40 -2.89 15.78
C ARG A 167 17.67 -1.95 16.76
N MET A 168 16.38 -1.78 16.56
CA MET A 168 15.56 -0.88 17.39
C MET A 168 14.88 -1.61 18.56
N LYS A 169 14.81 -2.94 18.51
CA LYS A 169 14.28 -3.79 19.59
C LYS A 169 15.33 -4.05 20.64
#